data_27b33ffb516901ba59c22b2e5e579f84
#
_entry.id   27b33ffb516901ba59c22b2e5e579f84
#
_cell.length_a   1.000
_cell.length_b   1.000
_cell.length_c   1.000
_cell.angle_alpha   90.00
_cell.angle_beta   90.00
_cell.angle_gamma   90.00
#
_symmetry.space_group_name_H-M   'P 1'
#
loop_
_entity.id
_entity.type
_entity.pdbx_description
1 polymer ?
#
loop_
_entity_poly.entity_id
_entity_poly.type
_entity_poly.pdbx_seq_one_letter_code
_entity_poly.pdbx_strand_id
1 'polypeptide(L)'
;YPHEFSGGQRQRIGIARAMVMEPELVIADEPISALDVSIRAQVLNLLKKFQQEQGTTYLFIAHDLSIVRFISDRIGVIYKGDIVEIADAEELFDFPMHPYTRSLISAIPIPDPQLEKNKVLFTYDPSVHDYSEDKPELVDVGNNHFVYGNKKEIEEYKAIREKGEKLKSITIVDPETATGDTPVQQDIDWNSSEFLLQTPLHDTGSMWYTIGSFFLPPLGIIGGLIF
;
A
#
# COMPACT_ATOMS: atom_id res chain seq x y z
N TYR A 1 -26.68 -8.96 22.55
CA TYR A 1 -25.77 -7.83 22.90
C TYR A 1 -24.50 -7.91 22.07
N PRO A 2 -23.74 -6.81 21.88
CA PRO A 2 -22.52 -6.80 21.05
C PRO A 2 -21.48 -7.84 21.45
N HIS A 3 -21.41 -8.24 22.71
CA HIS A 3 -20.46 -9.23 23.21
C HIS A 3 -20.84 -10.69 22.84
N GLU A 4 -22.06 -10.92 22.36
CA GLU A 4 -22.53 -12.24 21.90
C GLU A 4 -22.09 -12.55 20.46
N PHE A 5 -21.62 -11.52 19.75
CA PHE A 5 -21.15 -11.66 18.37
C PHE A 5 -19.63 -11.85 18.28
N SER A 6 -19.19 -12.68 17.33
CA SER A 6 -17.77 -12.78 16.99
C SER A 6 -17.22 -11.45 16.43
N GLY A 7 -15.90 -11.28 16.42
CA GLY A 7 -15.25 -10.09 15.86
C GLY A 7 -15.72 -9.82 14.42
N GLY A 8 -15.71 -10.85 13.57
CA GLY A 8 -16.15 -10.72 12.19
C GLY A 8 -17.64 -10.41 12.02
N GLN A 9 -18.50 -10.89 12.93
CA GLN A 9 -19.92 -10.55 12.91
C GLN A 9 -20.12 -9.07 13.30
N ARG A 10 -19.45 -8.59 14.34
CA ARG A 10 -19.50 -7.16 14.73
C ARG A 10 -19.02 -6.25 13.60
N GLN A 11 -17.96 -6.65 12.90
CA GLN A 11 -17.44 -5.87 11.77
C GLN A 11 -18.46 -5.79 10.63
N ARG A 12 -19.09 -6.92 10.24
CA ARG A 12 -20.14 -6.92 9.22
C ARG A 12 -21.35 -6.09 9.61
N ILE A 13 -21.73 -6.10 10.88
CA ILE A 13 -22.80 -5.23 11.40
C ILE A 13 -22.40 -3.75 11.28
N GLY A 14 -21.13 -3.42 11.60
CA GLY A 14 -20.59 -2.06 11.42
C GLY A 14 -20.63 -1.59 9.98
N ILE A 15 -20.21 -2.45 9.04
CA ILE A 15 -20.27 -2.16 7.60
C ILE A 15 -21.73 -1.98 7.15
N ALA A 16 -22.62 -2.91 7.52
CA ALA A 16 -24.04 -2.80 7.17
C ALA A 16 -24.68 -1.51 7.69
N ARG A 17 -24.30 -1.07 8.90
CA ARG A 17 -24.77 0.18 9.49
C ARG A 17 -24.29 1.41 8.70
N ALA A 18 -23.05 1.39 8.20
CA ALA A 18 -22.52 2.48 7.38
C ALA A 18 -23.21 2.52 6.00
N MET A 19 -23.42 1.34 5.39
CA MET A 19 -23.95 1.22 4.03
C MET A 19 -25.47 1.43 3.92
N VAL A 20 -26.23 1.24 5.00
CA VAL A 20 -27.69 1.41 4.99
C VAL A 20 -28.15 2.82 4.62
N MET A 21 -27.27 3.82 4.79
CA MET A 21 -27.52 5.20 4.41
C MET A 21 -27.19 5.53 2.95
N GLU A 22 -26.75 4.53 2.17
CA GLU A 22 -26.33 4.67 0.78
C GLU A 22 -25.34 5.84 0.58
N PRO A 23 -24.21 5.87 1.33
CA PRO A 23 -23.29 7.00 1.32
C PRO A 23 -22.50 7.06 0.01
N GLU A 24 -22.21 8.28 -0.45
CA GLU A 24 -21.29 8.51 -1.57
C GLU A 24 -19.83 8.27 -1.18
N LEU A 25 -19.46 8.53 0.09
CA LEU A 25 -18.11 8.33 0.65
C LEU A 25 -18.18 7.57 1.96
N VAL A 26 -17.35 6.55 2.09
CA VAL A 26 -17.13 5.81 3.34
C VAL A 26 -15.66 5.90 3.74
N ILE A 27 -15.40 6.33 4.96
CA ILE A 27 -14.08 6.26 5.59
C ILE A 27 -14.00 4.93 6.34
N ALA A 28 -13.14 4.05 5.88
CA ALA A 28 -12.92 2.72 6.44
C ALA A 28 -11.55 2.67 7.13
N ASP A 29 -11.56 2.95 8.43
CA ASP A 29 -10.36 2.97 9.26
C ASP A 29 -10.11 1.57 9.84
N GLU A 30 -9.05 0.91 9.37
CA GLU A 30 -8.66 -0.47 9.70
C GLU A 30 -9.83 -1.48 9.71
N PRO A 31 -10.69 -1.52 8.69
CA PRO A 31 -11.96 -2.25 8.75
C PRO A 31 -11.81 -3.77 8.84
N ILE A 32 -10.61 -4.29 8.70
CA ILE A 32 -10.33 -5.74 8.64
C ILE A 32 -9.21 -6.19 9.57
N SER A 33 -8.62 -5.29 10.36
CA SER A 33 -7.44 -5.58 11.22
C SER A 33 -7.69 -6.70 12.23
N ALA A 34 -8.90 -6.79 12.79
CA ALA A 34 -9.29 -7.76 13.81
C ALA A 34 -9.95 -9.04 13.24
N LEU A 35 -9.83 -9.30 11.92
CA LEU A 35 -10.52 -10.41 11.27
C LEU A 35 -9.56 -11.52 10.86
N ASP A 36 -10.04 -12.76 10.92
CA ASP A 36 -9.35 -13.92 10.34
C ASP A 36 -9.22 -13.79 8.82
N VAL A 37 -8.17 -14.39 8.22
CA VAL A 37 -7.85 -14.30 6.79
C VAL A 37 -9.06 -14.60 5.89
N SER A 38 -9.80 -15.67 6.18
CA SER A 38 -10.99 -16.05 5.39
C SER A 38 -12.14 -15.03 5.47
N ILE A 39 -12.33 -14.42 6.62
CA ILE A 39 -13.36 -13.40 6.84
C ILE A 39 -12.94 -12.07 6.19
N ARG A 40 -11.63 -11.73 6.17
CA ARG A 40 -11.12 -10.55 5.47
C ARG A 40 -11.46 -10.56 3.99
N ALA A 41 -11.16 -11.67 3.30
CA ALA A 41 -11.47 -11.81 1.89
C ALA A 41 -12.97 -11.60 1.59
N GLN A 42 -13.85 -12.13 2.44
CA GLN A 42 -15.28 -11.93 2.32
C GLN A 42 -15.70 -10.46 2.49
N VAL A 43 -15.11 -9.77 3.47
CA VAL A 43 -15.41 -8.35 3.73
C VAL A 43 -14.89 -7.47 2.59
N LEU A 44 -13.67 -7.71 2.10
CA LEU A 44 -13.11 -6.97 0.97
C LEU A 44 -13.94 -7.13 -0.30
N ASN A 45 -14.37 -8.36 -0.60
CA ASN A 45 -15.23 -8.63 -1.73
C ASN A 45 -16.62 -7.97 -1.57
N LEU A 46 -17.15 -7.91 -0.35
CA LEU A 46 -18.39 -7.20 -0.07
C LEU A 46 -18.25 -5.69 -0.31
N LEU A 47 -17.15 -5.08 0.14
CA LEU A 47 -16.87 -3.65 -0.11
C LEU A 47 -16.70 -3.35 -1.60
N LYS A 48 -15.95 -4.19 -2.33
CA LYS A 48 -15.84 -4.08 -3.81
C LYS A 48 -17.20 -4.20 -4.51
N LYS A 49 -18.05 -5.10 -4.05
CA LYS A 49 -19.39 -5.25 -4.58
C LYS A 49 -20.22 -3.98 -4.40
N PHE A 50 -20.21 -3.38 -3.21
CA PHE A 50 -20.91 -2.12 -2.97
C PHE A 50 -20.35 -0.98 -3.84
N GLN A 51 -19.02 -0.91 -4.01
CA GLN A 51 -18.42 0.05 -4.92
C GLN A 51 -18.96 -0.10 -6.35
N GLN A 52 -19.01 -1.33 -6.87
CA GLN A 52 -19.44 -1.61 -8.23
C GLN A 52 -20.96 -1.38 -8.44
N GLU A 53 -21.77 -1.75 -7.45
CA GLU A 53 -23.24 -1.69 -7.56
C GLU A 53 -23.82 -0.32 -7.21
N GLN A 54 -23.20 0.39 -6.26
CA GLN A 54 -23.73 1.66 -5.72
C GLN A 54 -22.85 2.88 -6.07
N GLY A 55 -21.64 2.65 -6.62
CA GLY A 55 -20.71 3.74 -6.92
C GLY A 55 -20.10 4.39 -5.67
N THR A 56 -20.12 3.70 -4.52
CA THR A 56 -19.59 4.22 -3.25
C THR A 56 -18.08 4.45 -3.35
N THR A 57 -17.62 5.62 -2.96
CA THR A 57 -16.20 5.94 -2.82
C THR A 57 -15.69 5.51 -1.45
N TYR A 58 -14.48 4.94 -1.40
CA TYR A 58 -13.85 4.55 -0.14
C TYR A 58 -12.56 5.33 0.10
N LEU A 59 -12.41 5.88 1.31
CA LEU A 59 -11.11 6.18 1.89
C LEU A 59 -10.75 5.02 2.81
N PHE A 60 -9.84 4.16 2.35
CA PHE A 60 -9.48 2.93 3.05
C PHE A 60 -8.14 3.12 3.77
N ILE A 61 -8.13 3.06 5.09
CA ILE A 61 -6.93 3.18 5.91
C ILE A 61 -6.54 1.79 6.41
N ALA A 62 -5.31 1.36 6.13
CA ALA A 62 -4.80 0.08 6.58
C ALA A 62 -3.26 0.09 6.66
N HIS A 63 -2.73 -0.84 7.44
CA HIS A 63 -1.28 -1.05 7.56
C HIS A 63 -0.75 -2.20 6.68
N ASP A 64 -1.63 -3.00 6.09
CA ASP A 64 -1.26 -4.12 5.21
C ASP A 64 -1.30 -3.65 3.74
N LEU A 65 -0.12 -3.46 3.18
CA LEU A 65 0.07 -2.94 1.83
C LEU A 65 -0.48 -3.89 0.74
N SER A 66 -0.45 -5.20 0.99
CA SER A 66 -1.01 -6.19 0.06
C SER A 66 -2.52 -6.04 -0.09
N ILE A 67 -3.19 -5.78 1.03
CA ILE A 67 -4.64 -5.57 1.06
C ILE A 67 -4.99 -4.24 0.39
N VAL A 68 -4.22 -3.19 0.68
CA VAL A 68 -4.42 -1.87 0.08
C VAL A 68 -4.27 -1.96 -1.43
N ARG A 69 -3.25 -2.66 -1.95
CA ARG A 69 -3.10 -2.91 -3.39
C ARG A 69 -4.33 -3.59 -4.01
N PHE A 70 -4.89 -4.59 -3.32
CA PHE A 70 -6.04 -5.35 -3.83
C PHE A 70 -7.32 -4.51 -3.93
N ILE A 71 -7.55 -3.59 -2.97
CA ILE A 71 -8.83 -2.86 -2.88
C ILE A 71 -8.79 -1.48 -3.49
N SER A 72 -7.61 -0.87 -3.64
CA SER A 72 -7.46 0.54 -4.00
C SER A 72 -7.10 0.76 -5.45
N ASP A 73 -7.61 1.84 -6.05
CA ASP A 73 -7.17 2.35 -7.35
C ASP A 73 -5.93 3.23 -7.19
N ARG A 74 -5.87 4.04 -6.11
CA ARG A 74 -4.74 4.89 -5.76
C ARG A 74 -4.32 4.68 -4.32
N ILE A 75 -3.03 4.83 -4.06
CA ILE A 75 -2.44 4.63 -2.73
C ILE A 75 -1.65 5.89 -2.35
N GLY A 76 -1.91 6.40 -1.14
CA GLY A 76 -1.09 7.41 -0.51
C GLY A 76 -0.32 6.80 0.67
N VAL A 77 0.99 6.99 0.68
CA VAL A 77 1.87 6.53 1.76
C VAL A 77 2.14 7.68 2.72
N ILE A 78 1.86 7.47 4.00
CA ILE A 78 2.05 8.47 5.06
C ILE A 78 3.22 8.06 5.95
N TYR A 79 4.13 8.98 6.22
CA TYR A 79 5.21 8.82 7.17
C TYR A 79 5.25 10.00 8.14
N LYS A 80 5.14 9.71 9.44
CA LYS A 80 5.15 10.71 10.54
C LYS A 80 4.17 11.90 10.36
N GLY A 81 3.05 11.67 9.67
CA GLY A 81 2.01 12.68 9.45
C GLY A 81 2.06 13.35 8.07
N ASP A 82 3.14 13.18 7.33
CA ASP A 82 3.30 13.73 5.98
C ASP A 82 3.02 12.66 4.92
N ILE A 83 2.36 13.06 3.83
CA ILE A 83 2.23 12.20 2.66
C ILE A 83 3.55 12.21 1.91
N VAL A 84 4.20 11.05 1.83
CA VAL A 84 5.51 10.92 1.19
C VAL A 84 5.44 10.43 -0.25
N GLU A 85 4.37 9.74 -0.63
CA GLU A 85 4.16 9.26 -1.99
C GLU A 85 2.69 9.00 -2.27
N ILE A 86 2.20 9.36 -3.47
CA ILE A 86 0.86 9.05 -3.96
C ILE A 86 0.95 8.61 -5.41
N ALA A 87 0.40 7.45 -5.74
CA ALA A 87 0.31 6.97 -7.11
C ALA A 87 -0.88 6.03 -7.30
N ASP A 88 -1.16 5.66 -8.55
CA ASP A 88 -2.01 4.53 -8.85
C ASP A 88 -1.41 3.26 -8.24
N ALA A 89 -2.26 2.32 -7.78
CA ALA A 89 -1.79 1.17 -7.00
C ALA A 89 -0.69 0.38 -7.72
N GLU A 90 -0.89 0.02 -9.00
CA GLU A 90 0.10 -0.71 -9.78
C GLU A 90 1.38 0.11 -10.01
N GLU A 91 1.23 1.41 -10.27
CA GLU A 91 2.35 2.33 -10.46
C GLU A 91 3.22 2.42 -9.21
N LEU A 92 2.61 2.49 -8.02
CA LEU A 92 3.33 2.55 -6.74
C LEU A 92 4.19 1.29 -6.52
N PHE A 93 3.69 0.13 -6.92
CA PHE A 93 4.41 -1.14 -6.76
C PHE A 93 5.49 -1.34 -7.83
N ASP A 94 5.27 -0.85 -9.03
CA ASP A 94 6.24 -0.92 -10.13
C ASP A 94 7.36 0.11 -10.01
N PHE A 95 7.04 1.30 -9.50
CA PHE A 95 7.95 2.44 -9.38
C PHE A 95 7.89 3.11 -8.00
N PRO A 96 8.14 2.41 -6.89
CA PRO A 96 8.19 3.04 -5.58
C PRO A 96 9.39 3.97 -5.48
N MET A 97 9.16 5.27 -5.56
CA MET A 97 10.22 6.27 -5.64
C MET A 97 10.78 6.62 -4.27
N HIS A 98 9.90 6.92 -3.31
CA HIS A 98 10.33 7.31 -1.97
C HIS A 98 10.97 6.14 -1.22
N PRO A 99 12.13 6.31 -0.57
CA PRO A 99 12.83 5.23 0.15
C PRO A 99 11.98 4.54 1.21
N TYR A 100 11.09 5.28 1.86
CA TYR A 100 10.16 4.71 2.84
C TYR A 100 9.15 3.75 2.19
N THR A 101 8.58 4.11 1.04
CA THR A 101 7.68 3.21 0.29
C THR A 101 8.39 1.92 -0.12
N ARG A 102 9.66 2.03 -0.56
CA ARG A 102 10.50 0.85 -0.86
C ARG A 102 10.67 -0.05 0.35
N SER A 103 10.91 0.54 1.52
CA SER A 103 11.05 -0.25 2.75
C SER A 103 9.76 -0.99 3.10
N LEU A 104 8.61 -0.35 2.94
CA LEU A 104 7.30 -0.97 3.18
C LEU A 104 7.04 -2.14 2.21
N ILE A 105 7.28 -1.94 0.91
CA ILE A 105 7.08 -2.99 -0.09
C ILE A 105 8.06 -4.14 0.15
N SER A 106 9.32 -3.86 0.49
CA SER A 106 10.29 -4.91 0.81
C SER A 106 9.91 -5.75 2.01
N ALA A 107 9.12 -5.20 2.94
CA ALA A 107 8.66 -5.89 4.14
C ALA A 107 7.44 -6.79 3.90
N ILE A 108 6.78 -6.73 2.73
CA ILE A 108 5.63 -7.58 2.42
C ILE A 108 6.07 -9.05 2.45
N PRO A 109 5.44 -9.92 3.25
CA PRO A 109 5.81 -11.34 3.31
C PRO A 109 5.58 -12.04 1.95
N ILE A 110 6.51 -12.90 1.56
CA ILE A 110 6.36 -13.75 0.39
C ILE A 110 5.79 -15.10 0.83
N PRO A 111 4.74 -15.62 0.17
CA PRO A 111 4.11 -16.90 0.57
C PRO A 111 5.07 -18.09 0.51
N ASP A 112 6.09 -18.05 -0.36
CA ASP A 112 7.11 -19.09 -0.47
C ASP A 112 8.15 -18.94 0.66
N PRO A 113 8.26 -19.92 1.59
CA PRO A 113 9.22 -19.87 2.69
C PRO A 113 10.69 -19.87 2.26
N GLN A 114 11.01 -20.43 1.09
CA GLN A 114 12.38 -20.46 0.57
C GLN A 114 12.78 -19.06 0.07
N LEU A 115 11.87 -18.40 -0.65
CA LEU A 115 12.07 -17.05 -1.14
C LEU A 115 12.11 -16.05 0.03
N GLU A 116 11.19 -16.17 0.99
CA GLU A 116 11.13 -15.30 2.16
C GLU A 116 12.41 -15.35 2.99
N LYS A 117 12.99 -16.55 3.18
CA LYS A 117 14.25 -16.73 3.93
C LYS A 117 15.43 -15.98 3.30
N ASN A 118 15.44 -15.87 1.98
CA ASN A 118 16.53 -15.27 1.22
C ASN A 118 16.24 -13.81 0.81
N LYS A 119 15.12 -13.25 1.27
CA LYS A 119 14.72 -11.89 0.98
C LYS A 119 15.58 -10.87 1.74
N VAL A 120 16.04 -9.85 1.02
CA VAL A 120 16.77 -8.72 1.61
C VAL A 120 15.79 -7.61 1.91
N LEU A 121 15.69 -7.21 3.18
CA LEU A 121 14.85 -6.11 3.61
C LEU A 121 15.56 -4.77 3.35
N PHE A 122 14.86 -3.85 2.71
CA PHE A 122 15.30 -2.48 2.58
C PHE A 122 14.92 -1.70 3.84
N THR A 123 15.89 -1.22 4.59
CA THR A 123 15.66 -0.42 5.81
C THR A 123 15.72 1.07 5.46
N TYR A 124 14.65 1.80 5.74
CA TYR A 124 14.62 3.23 5.57
C TYR A 124 15.29 3.96 6.73
N ASP A 125 16.24 4.83 6.41
CA ASP A 125 16.87 5.76 7.34
C ASP A 125 16.48 7.20 6.95
N PRO A 126 15.74 7.94 7.79
CA PRO A 126 15.38 9.33 7.50
C PRO A 126 16.57 10.28 7.33
N SER A 127 17.76 9.91 7.83
CA SER A 127 18.97 10.73 7.71
C SER A 127 19.52 10.84 6.28
N VAL A 128 19.00 10.03 5.35
CA VAL A 128 19.36 10.15 3.92
C VAL A 128 18.84 11.43 3.28
N HIS A 129 17.85 12.07 3.89
CA HIS A 129 17.25 13.29 3.43
C HIS A 129 17.88 14.50 4.13
N ASP A 130 18.37 15.45 3.34
CA ASP A 130 18.82 16.76 3.85
C ASP A 130 17.85 17.85 3.37
N TYR A 131 17.03 18.32 4.29
CA TYR A 131 16.04 19.36 4.05
C TYR A 131 16.42 20.70 4.72
N SER A 132 17.68 20.87 5.10
CA SER A 132 18.16 22.06 5.81
C SER A 132 18.15 23.31 4.94
N GLU A 133 18.50 23.17 3.65
CA GLU A 133 18.58 24.29 2.71
C GLU A 133 17.39 24.36 1.76
N ASP A 134 16.89 23.20 1.30
CA ASP A 134 15.78 23.09 0.34
C ASP A 134 14.64 22.29 0.96
N LYS A 135 13.50 22.96 1.19
CA LYS A 135 12.33 22.32 1.80
C LYS A 135 11.72 21.32 0.84
N PRO A 136 11.33 20.14 1.34
CA PRO A 136 10.68 19.15 0.51
C PRO A 136 9.25 19.57 0.19
N GLU A 137 8.80 19.19 -1.00
CA GLU A 137 7.44 19.40 -1.49
C GLU A 137 6.93 18.10 -2.13
N LEU A 138 5.61 17.94 -2.19
CA LEU A 138 4.97 16.84 -2.90
C LEU A 138 4.84 17.23 -4.38
N VAL A 139 5.63 16.60 -5.25
CA VAL A 139 5.76 16.98 -6.66
C VAL A 139 5.36 15.82 -7.57
N ASP A 140 4.61 16.12 -8.63
CA ASP A 140 4.30 15.14 -9.68
C ASP A 140 5.57 14.84 -10.50
N VAL A 141 6.00 13.59 -10.47
CA VAL A 141 7.13 13.08 -11.25
C VAL A 141 6.68 12.46 -12.58
N GLY A 142 5.40 12.62 -12.92
CA GLY A 142 4.76 12.10 -14.12
C GLY A 142 3.74 11.00 -13.81
N ASN A 143 2.72 10.84 -14.67
CA ASN A 143 1.67 9.82 -14.55
C ASN A 143 0.80 9.93 -13.29
N ASN A 144 0.52 11.14 -12.79
CA ASN A 144 -0.13 11.38 -11.50
C ASN A 144 0.56 10.71 -10.30
N HIS A 145 1.87 10.50 -10.41
CA HIS A 145 2.70 9.96 -9.37
C HIS A 145 3.38 11.10 -8.61
N PHE A 146 2.97 11.34 -7.39
CA PHE A 146 3.48 12.41 -6.54
C PHE A 146 4.44 11.85 -5.52
N VAL A 147 5.62 12.48 -5.40
CA VAL A 147 6.66 12.07 -4.44
C VAL A 147 7.12 13.29 -3.65
N TYR A 148 7.30 13.09 -2.36
CA TYR A 148 7.80 14.10 -1.44
C TYR A 148 9.31 14.09 -1.43
N GLY A 149 9.92 15.25 -1.69
CA GLY A 149 11.36 15.38 -1.71
C GLY A 149 11.81 16.82 -2.01
N ASN A 150 13.10 17.10 -1.84
CA ASN A 150 13.71 18.34 -2.27
C ASN A 150 13.95 18.34 -3.79
N LYS A 151 14.34 19.47 -4.36
CA LYS A 151 14.53 19.61 -5.82
C LYS A 151 15.48 18.57 -6.41
N LYS A 152 16.59 18.30 -5.70
CA LYS A 152 17.58 17.32 -6.14
C LYS A 152 17.01 15.90 -6.19
N GLU A 153 16.29 15.49 -5.14
CA GLU A 153 15.64 14.19 -5.07
C GLU A 153 14.57 14.04 -6.15
N ILE A 154 13.77 15.08 -6.37
CA ILE A 154 12.75 15.08 -7.43
C ILE A 154 13.38 14.93 -8.83
N GLU A 155 14.51 15.57 -9.10
CA GLU A 155 15.24 15.37 -10.35
C GLU A 155 15.75 13.94 -10.51
N GLU A 156 16.26 13.35 -9.43
CA GLU A 156 16.68 11.94 -9.40
C GLU A 156 15.49 10.98 -9.67
N TYR A 157 14.34 11.22 -9.04
CA TYR A 157 13.13 10.41 -9.25
C TYR A 157 12.62 10.51 -10.71
N LYS A 158 12.62 11.71 -11.28
CA LYS A 158 12.30 11.92 -12.70
C LYS A 158 13.26 11.17 -13.64
N ALA A 159 14.56 11.24 -13.36
CA ALA A 159 15.57 10.54 -14.14
C ALA A 159 15.43 8.99 -14.06
N ILE A 160 15.07 8.47 -12.89
CA ILE A 160 14.75 7.03 -12.72
C ILE A 160 13.55 6.65 -13.58
N ARG A 161 12.51 7.49 -13.57
CA ARG A 161 11.31 7.25 -14.35
C ARG A 161 11.57 7.27 -15.85
N GLU A 162 12.37 8.23 -16.34
CA GLU A 162 12.72 8.33 -17.76
C GLU A 162 13.45 7.08 -18.29
N LYS A 163 14.20 6.39 -17.43
CA LYS A 163 14.83 5.11 -17.79
C LYS A 163 13.83 3.98 -18.00
N GLY A 164 12.61 4.09 -17.46
CA GLY A 164 11.52 3.12 -17.64
C GLY A 164 11.76 1.75 -17.00
N GLU A 165 12.82 1.60 -16.21
CA GLU A 165 13.10 0.37 -15.49
C GLU A 165 12.29 0.31 -14.20
N LYS A 166 11.50 -0.75 -14.03
CA LYS A 166 10.77 -0.98 -12.78
C LYS A 166 11.72 -1.03 -11.59
N LEU A 167 11.41 -0.29 -10.55
CA LEU A 167 12.20 -0.31 -9.32
C LEU A 167 11.86 -1.54 -8.50
N LYS A 168 12.80 -2.47 -8.44
CA LYS A 168 12.61 -3.70 -7.68
C LYS A 168 12.77 -3.42 -6.18
N SER A 169 11.68 -3.46 -5.45
CA SER A 169 11.67 -3.27 -3.99
C SER A 169 11.91 -4.56 -3.22
N ILE A 170 11.75 -5.71 -3.87
CA ILE A 170 12.04 -7.02 -3.28
C ILE A 170 13.26 -7.61 -3.98
N THR A 171 14.29 -7.85 -3.19
CA THR A 171 15.53 -8.50 -3.63
C THR A 171 15.65 -9.83 -2.92
N ILE A 172 15.85 -10.91 -3.68
CA ILE A 172 16.07 -12.27 -3.17
C ILE A 172 17.50 -12.66 -3.52
N VAL A 173 18.24 -13.15 -2.54
CA VAL A 173 19.60 -13.67 -2.75
C VAL A 173 19.50 -15.18 -2.88
N ASP A 174 19.98 -15.72 -4.01
CA ASP A 174 20.08 -17.16 -4.20
C ASP A 174 21.34 -17.68 -3.45
N PRO A 175 21.18 -18.54 -2.43
CA PRO A 175 22.32 -19.05 -1.67
C PRO A 175 23.26 -19.93 -2.47
N GLU A 176 22.81 -20.50 -3.60
CA GLU A 176 23.66 -21.35 -4.46
C GLU A 176 24.51 -20.54 -5.44
N THR A 177 24.09 -19.30 -5.78
CA THR A 177 24.81 -18.41 -6.70
C THR A 177 25.58 -17.30 -5.96
N ALA A 178 25.54 -17.28 -4.62
CA ALA A 178 26.18 -16.25 -3.79
C ALA A 178 27.71 -16.30 -3.77
N THR A 179 28.31 -16.49 -4.96
CA THR A 179 29.72 -16.19 -5.20
C THR A 179 29.87 -14.77 -5.77
N GLY A 180 29.48 -13.77 -4.97
CA GLY A 180 29.70 -12.35 -5.28
C GLY A 180 28.49 -11.62 -5.86
N ASP A 181 28.01 -10.65 -5.13
CA ASP A 181 27.37 -9.36 -5.48
C ASP A 181 26.21 -9.28 -6.51
N THR A 182 25.66 -10.35 -7.01
CA THR A 182 24.49 -10.25 -7.92
C THR A 182 23.23 -10.83 -7.28
N PRO A 183 22.29 -10.00 -6.81
CA PRO A 183 20.99 -10.48 -6.34
C PRO A 183 20.19 -11.07 -7.51
N VAL A 184 19.68 -12.29 -7.36
CA VAL A 184 18.73 -12.88 -8.29
C VAL A 184 17.37 -12.23 -8.06
N GLN A 185 16.85 -11.61 -9.10
CA GLN A 185 15.57 -10.91 -9.07
C GLN A 185 14.48 -11.83 -9.60
N GLN A 186 13.48 -12.10 -8.76
CA GLN A 186 12.30 -12.85 -9.16
C GLN A 186 11.08 -11.92 -9.22
N ASP A 187 10.35 -11.95 -10.33
CA ASP A 187 9.07 -11.24 -10.43
C ASP A 187 8.02 -11.98 -9.59
N ILE A 188 7.46 -11.28 -8.61
CA ILE A 188 6.41 -11.81 -7.76
C ILE A 188 5.06 -11.45 -8.37
N ASP A 189 4.24 -12.46 -8.65
CA ASP A 189 2.85 -12.23 -9.08
C ASP A 189 1.99 -11.85 -7.88
N TRP A 190 1.90 -10.55 -7.65
CA TRP A 190 1.11 -9.92 -6.59
C TRP A 190 -0.41 -10.13 -6.73
N ASN A 191 -0.87 -10.52 -7.93
CA ASN A 191 -2.29 -10.71 -8.22
C ASN A 191 -2.75 -12.15 -8.02
N SER A 192 -1.83 -13.06 -7.66
CA SER A 192 -2.21 -14.44 -7.39
C SER A 192 -3.14 -14.53 -6.19
N SER A 193 -4.22 -15.30 -6.32
CA SER A 193 -5.15 -15.57 -5.22
C SER A 193 -4.44 -16.24 -4.03
N GLU A 194 -3.37 -16.98 -4.27
CA GLU A 194 -2.53 -17.59 -3.25
C GLU A 194 -1.81 -16.55 -2.39
N PHE A 195 -1.32 -15.47 -3.01
CA PHE A 195 -0.67 -14.39 -2.29
C PHE A 195 -1.61 -13.70 -1.28
N LEU A 196 -2.85 -13.42 -1.71
CA LEU A 196 -3.85 -12.76 -0.86
C LEU A 196 -4.36 -13.63 0.29
N LEU A 197 -4.34 -14.97 0.12
CA LEU A 197 -4.88 -15.91 1.10
C LEU A 197 -3.83 -16.43 2.09
N GLN A 198 -2.53 -16.36 1.75
CA GLN A 198 -1.45 -17.00 2.51
C GLN A 198 -0.58 -16.02 3.29
N THR A 199 -0.72 -14.71 3.11
CA THR A 199 0.06 -13.74 3.91
C THR A 199 -0.27 -13.88 5.39
N PRO A 200 0.57 -14.51 6.21
CA PRO A 200 0.36 -14.55 7.65
C PRO A 200 0.56 -13.13 8.18
N LEU A 201 -0.43 -12.62 8.88
CA LEU A 201 -0.30 -11.40 9.63
C LEU A 201 0.65 -11.65 10.79
N HIS A 202 1.90 -11.39 10.58
CA HIS A 202 2.83 -11.27 11.69
C HIS A 202 2.52 -9.95 12.39
N ASP A 203 2.03 -10.08 13.62
CA ASP A 203 1.92 -9.00 14.59
C ASP A 203 3.35 -8.54 14.95
N THR A 204 3.95 -7.72 14.07
CA THR A 204 5.18 -7.01 14.40
C THR A 204 4.78 -5.78 15.19
N GLY A 205 4.64 -5.98 16.49
CA GLY A 205 4.41 -4.91 17.43
C GLY A 205 5.32 -3.72 17.16
N SER A 206 4.70 -2.55 17.08
CA SER A 206 5.30 -1.22 17.14
C SER A 206 5.90 -0.60 15.88
N MET A 207 5.19 -0.59 14.75
CA MET A 207 5.34 0.53 13.81
C MET A 207 3.98 0.89 13.21
N TRP A 208 3.43 2.01 13.60
CA TRP A 208 2.18 2.56 13.07
C TRP A 208 2.42 3.10 11.67
N TYR A 209 2.07 2.32 10.66
CA TYR A 209 2.11 2.74 9.27
C TYR A 209 0.68 3.01 8.83
N THR A 210 0.38 4.25 8.49
CA THR A 210 -0.91 4.60 7.91
C THR A 210 -0.75 4.66 6.40
N ILE A 211 -1.44 3.81 5.68
CA ILE A 211 -1.55 3.83 4.22
C ILE A 211 -2.99 4.19 3.90
N GLY A 212 -3.18 5.31 3.21
CA GLY A 212 -4.48 5.75 2.75
C GLY A 212 -4.67 5.41 1.27
N SER A 213 -5.80 4.88 0.92
CA SER A 213 -6.20 4.64 -0.46
C SER A 213 -7.44 5.44 -0.81
N PHE A 214 -7.43 6.05 -2.00
CA PHE A 214 -8.52 6.88 -2.51
C PHE A 214 -9.13 6.22 -3.73
N PHE A 215 -10.43 6.00 -3.69
CA PHE A 215 -11.23 5.66 -4.86
C PHE A 215 -11.85 6.94 -5.42
N LEU A 216 -11.58 7.25 -6.66
CA LEU A 216 -12.32 8.26 -7.40
C LEU A 216 -13.17 7.56 -8.46
N PRO A 217 -14.46 7.84 -8.56
CA PRO A 217 -15.25 7.33 -9.67
C PRO A 217 -14.75 7.94 -11.01
N PRO A 218 -14.91 7.25 -12.16
CA PRO A 218 -14.37 7.68 -13.44
C PRO A 218 -15.02 8.92 -14.07
N LEU A 219 -15.84 9.67 -13.34
CA LEU A 219 -16.53 10.85 -13.85
C LEU A 219 -16.46 12.00 -12.84
N GLY A 220 -15.71 13.02 -13.20
CA GLY A 220 -15.85 14.36 -12.64
C GLY A 220 -14.70 14.78 -11.74
N ILE A 221 -13.89 15.64 -12.30
CA ILE A 221 -12.96 16.52 -11.59
C ILE A 221 -13.77 17.33 -10.56
N ILE A 222 -13.67 16.98 -9.31
CA ILE A 222 -13.98 17.92 -8.23
C ILE A 222 -12.70 18.10 -7.45
N GLY A 223 -12.22 19.33 -7.53
CA GLY A 223 -10.98 19.77 -6.93
C GLY A 223 -10.96 19.58 -5.42
N GLY A 224 -9.82 19.13 -4.95
CA GLY A 224 -9.22 19.52 -3.69
C GLY A 224 -10.05 19.30 -2.45
N LEU A 225 -9.87 18.16 -1.82
CA LEU A 225 -9.73 18.13 -0.37
C LEU A 225 -8.81 16.97 0.00
N ILE A 226 -7.63 17.32 0.41
CA ILE A 226 -6.63 16.44 0.98
C ILE A 226 -6.89 16.48 2.49
N PHE A 227 -7.22 15.36 3.07
CA PHE A 227 -7.04 15.12 4.49
C PHE A 227 -6.27 13.83 4.69
#